data_fe9aac742a403d74f106194018fe2f7c
#
_entry.id   fe9aac742a403d74f106194018fe2f7c
#
_cell.length_a   1.000
_cell.length_b   1.000
_cell.length_c   1.000
_cell.angle_alpha   90.00
_cell.angle_beta   90.00
_cell.angle_gamma   90.00
#
_symmetry.space_group_name_H-M   'P 1'
#
loop_
_entity.id
_entity.type
_entity.pdbx_description
1 polymer ?
#
loop_
_entity_poly.entity_id
_entity_poly.type
_entity_poly.pdbx_seq_one_letter_code
_entity_poly.pdbx_strand_id
1 'polypeptide(L)'
;MIITNKQFPNYRKFEIMYEGRPLSMEVGKMAELCNAAVLVKYGETTVLVTCTASARPKDGIDYFPLAVDFNEKLYAVGRIPGSFMRREGKPSLPAVLASRLIDRPMRPLFPSDLRNDVVIACEVLSIDRDCAPEITAMIGASAAVSISDGPFNGPIAGIVLGWDGEKYMIWVTYRNLSLGFFPVSIS
;
A
#
# COMPACT_ATOMS: atom_id res chain seq x y z
N MET A 1 6.97 -16.64 -11.94
CA MET A 1 8.29 -17.28 -11.73
C MET A 1 8.77 -16.94 -10.34
N ILE A 2 9.14 -17.93 -9.52
CA ILE A 2 9.68 -17.68 -8.17
C ILE A 2 11.20 -17.60 -8.29
N ILE A 3 11.79 -16.46 -8.02
CA ILE A 3 13.24 -16.27 -8.03
C ILE A 3 13.74 -16.40 -6.58
N THR A 4 14.62 -17.37 -6.34
CA THR A 4 15.26 -17.57 -5.03
C THR A 4 16.66 -16.96 -5.05
N ASN A 5 17.00 -16.20 -4.02
CA ASN A 5 18.32 -15.59 -3.85
C ASN A 5 19.07 -16.32 -2.74
N LYS A 6 20.32 -16.74 -2.97
CA LYS A 6 21.15 -17.40 -1.94
C LYS A 6 21.42 -16.53 -0.72
N GLN A 7 21.51 -15.21 -0.92
CA GLN A 7 21.76 -14.25 0.16
C GLN A 7 20.50 -14.02 1.02
N PHE A 8 19.32 -14.18 0.43
CA PHE A 8 18.03 -14.02 1.11
C PHE A 8 17.20 -15.28 0.88
N PRO A 9 17.31 -16.29 1.75
CA PRO A 9 16.67 -17.60 1.53
C PRO A 9 15.14 -17.52 1.49
N ASN A 10 14.56 -16.54 2.18
CA ASN A 10 13.12 -16.30 2.23
C ASN A 10 12.61 -15.37 1.11
N TYR A 11 13.52 -14.89 0.25
CA TYR A 11 13.14 -14.01 -0.83
C TYR A 11 12.26 -14.73 -1.86
N ARG A 12 11.13 -14.10 -2.17
CA ARG A 12 10.21 -14.52 -3.24
C ARG A 12 9.83 -13.30 -4.06
N LYS A 13 9.79 -13.46 -5.37
CA LYS A 13 9.31 -12.45 -6.31
C LYS A 13 8.16 -13.04 -7.13
N PHE A 14 7.05 -12.34 -7.17
CA PHE A 14 5.90 -12.62 -8.03
C PHE A 14 5.79 -11.48 -9.03
N GLU A 15 5.48 -11.80 -10.27
CA GLU A 15 5.36 -10.82 -11.34
C GLU A 15 4.25 -11.22 -12.30
N ILE A 16 3.38 -10.27 -12.61
CA ILE A 16 2.30 -10.42 -13.58
C ILE A 16 2.26 -9.18 -14.48
N MET A 17 1.75 -9.34 -15.68
CA MET A 17 1.41 -8.20 -16.53
C MET A 17 -0.02 -7.76 -16.21
N TYR A 18 -0.19 -6.53 -15.77
CA TYR A 18 -1.47 -5.93 -15.46
C TYR A 18 -1.65 -4.65 -16.27
N GLU A 19 -2.69 -4.61 -17.11
CA GLU A 19 -2.99 -3.50 -18.03
C GLU A 19 -1.77 -3.04 -18.85
N GLY A 20 -1.01 -4.00 -19.39
CA GLY A 20 0.17 -3.74 -20.22
C GLY A 20 1.42 -3.29 -19.46
N ARG A 21 1.39 -3.26 -18.11
CA ARG A 21 2.51 -2.89 -17.25
C ARG A 21 2.86 -4.01 -16.28
N PRO A 22 4.14 -4.16 -15.91
CA PRO A 22 4.54 -5.16 -14.94
C PRO A 22 4.09 -4.73 -13.53
N LEU A 23 3.36 -5.60 -12.86
CA LEU A 23 3.10 -5.54 -11.43
C LEU A 23 3.92 -6.63 -10.75
N SER A 24 4.82 -6.26 -9.87
CA SER A 24 5.64 -7.22 -9.12
C SER A 24 5.54 -7.00 -7.62
N MET A 25 5.64 -8.11 -6.88
CA MET A 25 5.69 -8.14 -5.42
C MET A 25 6.91 -8.93 -4.98
N GLU A 26 7.70 -8.33 -4.10
CA GLU A 26 8.87 -8.96 -3.51
C GLU A 26 8.69 -9.07 -2.00
N VAL A 27 8.99 -10.24 -1.43
CA VAL A 27 8.92 -10.51 0.01
C VAL A 27 10.21 -11.15 0.51
N GLY A 28 10.49 -11.04 1.82
CA GLY A 28 11.62 -11.69 2.47
C GLY A 28 12.99 -11.07 2.20
N LYS A 29 13.06 -9.78 1.84
CA LYS A 29 14.31 -9.04 1.61
C LYS A 29 14.43 -7.79 2.45
N MET A 30 13.35 -7.13 2.73
CA MET A 30 13.31 -5.84 3.44
C MET A 30 12.46 -5.95 4.69
N ALA A 31 12.79 -5.11 5.71
CA ALA A 31 12.02 -4.98 6.94
C ALA A 31 11.77 -6.31 7.68
N GLU A 32 12.82 -7.10 7.89
CA GLU A 32 12.76 -8.44 8.52
C GLU A 32 12.22 -8.45 9.96
N LEU A 33 12.24 -7.30 10.64
CA LEU A 33 11.72 -7.17 12.01
C LEU A 33 10.20 -6.98 12.07
N CYS A 34 9.54 -6.75 10.94
CA CYS A 34 8.08 -6.65 10.85
C CYS A 34 7.47 -8.06 10.74
N ASN A 35 6.20 -8.21 11.16
CA ASN A 35 5.47 -9.47 10.96
C ASN A 35 5.36 -9.82 9.48
N ALA A 36 5.22 -8.80 8.63
CA ALA A 36 5.26 -8.96 7.19
C ALA A 36 5.76 -7.69 6.49
N ALA A 37 6.44 -7.87 5.37
CA ALA A 37 6.87 -6.77 4.52
C ALA A 37 6.79 -7.17 3.05
N VAL A 38 6.24 -6.28 2.23
CA VAL A 38 6.08 -6.47 0.79
C VAL A 38 6.57 -5.23 0.06
N LEU A 39 7.49 -5.40 -0.88
CA LEU A 39 7.86 -4.38 -1.83
C LEU A 39 7.02 -4.57 -3.09
N VAL A 40 6.12 -3.64 -3.35
CA VAL A 40 5.28 -3.67 -4.56
C VAL A 40 5.80 -2.68 -5.57
N LYS A 41 5.92 -3.11 -6.80
CA LYS A 41 6.27 -2.26 -7.92
C LYS A 41 5.21 -2.41 -9.02
N TYR A 42 4.63 -1.28 -9.44
CA TYR A 42 3.73 -1.19 -10.58
C TYR A 42 4.22 -0.09 -11.53
N GLY A 43 4.61 -0.50 -12.73
CA GLY A 43 5.37 0.38 -13.61
C GLY A 43 6.65 0.85 -12.92
N GLU A 44 6.85 2.17 -12.83
CA GLU A 44 7.98 2.77 -12.08
C GLU A 44 7.59 3.18 -10.65
N THR A 45 6.31 3.10 -10.26
CA THR A 45 5.88 3.33 -8.88
C THR A 45 6.28 2.16 -8.00
N THR A 46 7.00 2.44 -6.92
CA THR A 46 7.48 1.45 -5.97
C THR A 46 7.07 1.85 -4.57
N VAL A 47 6.42 0.95 -3.84
CA VAL A 47 5.96 1.16 -2.46
C VAL A 47 6.42 0.01 -1.59
N LEU A 48 7.08 0.32 -0.49
CA LEU A 48 7.37 -0.64 0.57
C LEU A 48 6.22 -0.61 1.58
N VAL A 49 5.59 -1.74 1.78
CA VAL A 49 4.51 -1.89 2.77
C VAL A 49 4.94 -2.87 3.84
N THR A 50 4.81 -2.44 5.09
CA THR A 50 5.09 -3.26 6.26
C THR A 50 3.85 -3.39 7.12
N CYS A 51 3.66 -4.58 7.70
CA CYS A 51 2.63 -4.87 8.67
C CYS A 51 3.30 -5.30 9.97
N THR A 52 2.92 -4.67 11.08
CA THR A 52 3.41 -5.01 12.42
C THR A 52 2.22 -5.12 13.36
N ALA A 53 2.13 -6.21 14.08
CA ALA A 53 1.09 -6.46 15.06
C ALA A 53 1.73 -6.65 16.45
N SER A 54 1.10 -6.09 17.50
CA SER A 54 1.54 -6.32 18.86
C SER A 54 1.29 -7.77 19.29
N ALA A 55 2.24 -8.36 20.03
CA ALA A 55 2.10 -9.72 20.53
C ALA A 55 1.01 -9.88 21.61
N ARG A 56 0.61 -8.78 22.27
CA ARG A 56 -0.39 -8.78 23.34
C ARG A 56 -1.51 -7.83 23.02
N PRO A 57 -2.76 -8.18 23.37
CA PRO A 57 -3.87 -7.25 23.30
C PRO A 57 -3.62 -6.02 24.19
N LYS A 58 -4.16 -4.89 23.79
CA LYS A 58 -4.11 -3.66 24.57
C LYS A 58 -5.26 -3.62 25.57
N ASP A 59 -4.95 -3.47 26.84
CA ASP A 59 -5.95 -3.43 27.89
C ASP A 59 -6.72 -2.09 27.89
N GLY A 60 -7.99 -2.16 28.28
CA GLY A 60 -8.82 -0.96 28.52
C GLY A 60 -9.35 -0.29 27.24
N ILE A 61 -9.31 -0.93 26.10
CA ILE A 61 -9.92 -0.43 24.86
C ILE A 61 -11.08 -1.33 24.42
N ASP A 62 -12.11 -0.73 23.85
CA ASP A 62 -13.31 -1.36 23.32
C ASP A 62 -13.36 -1.43 21.77
N TYR A 63 -12.36 -0.86 21.11
CA TYR A 63 -12.24 -0.78 19.65
C TYR A 63 -10.99 -1.50 19.14
N PHE A 64 -10.97 -1.82 17.85
CA PHE A 64 -9.81 -2.37 17.15
C PHE A 64 -8.80 -1.27 16.78
N PRO A 65 -7.59 -1.28 17.37
CA PRO A 65 -6.57 -0.25 17.13
C PRO A 65 -5.77 -0.56 15.86
N LEU A 66 -6.35 -0.26 14.69
CA LEU A 66 -5.65 -0.30 13.40
C LEU A 66 -5.16 1.10 13.05
N ALA A 67 -3.87 1.22 12.76
CA ALA A 67 -3.25 2.42 12.20
C ALA A 67 -2.71 2.13 10.81
N VAL A 68 -3.05 2.99 9.86
CA VAL A 68 -2.50 2.93 8.49
C VAL A 68 -1.80 4.25 8.22
N ASP A 69 -0.50 4.18 7.96
CA ASP A 69 0.33 5.31 7.60
C ASP A 69 0.71 5.24 6.13
N PHE A 70 0.45 6.31 5.40
CA PHE A 70 0.85 6.46 4.01
C PHE A 70 1.80 7.65 3.90
N ASN A 71 3.05 7.39 3.55
CA ASN A 71 4.12 8.36 3.52
C ASN A 71 4.65 8.55 2.10
N GLU A 72 4.38 9.73 1.53
CA GLU A 72 5.00 10.20 0.30
C GLU A 72 6.27 10.97 0.64
N LYS A 73 7.42 10.39 0.32
CA LYS A 73 8.69 11.05 0.54
C LYS A 73 9.06 11.94 -0.65
N LEU A 74 9.62 13.11 -0.38
CA LEU A 74 10.03 14.03 -1.44
C LEU A 74 11.10 13.44 -2.37
N TYR A 75 11.94 12.54 -1.87
CA TYR A 75 12.92 11.85 -2.70
C TYR A 75 12.27 10.93 -3.75
N ALA A 76 11.03 10.45 -3.53
CA ALA A 76 10.31 9.62 -4.49
C ALA A 76 10.03 10.34 -5.83
N VAL A 77 10.02 11.68 -5.80
CA VAL A 77 9.92 12.56 -6.97
C VAL A 77 11.21 13.33 -7.24
N GLY A 78 12.34 12.89 -6.69
CA GLY A 78 13.65 13.50 -6.90
C GLY A 78 13.83 14.87 -6.23
N ARG A 79 13.07 15.17 -5.17
CA ARG A 79 13.13 16.45 -4.45
C ARG A 79 13.72 16.29 -3.07
N ILE A 80 14.31 17.38 -2.56
CA ILE A 80 14.80 17.49 -1.19
C ILE A 80 13.86 18.40 -0.41
N PRO A 81 13.56 18.13 0.88
CA PRO A 81 12.77 19.04 1.70
C PRO A 81 13.33 20.46 1.70
N GLY A 82 12.50 21.45 1.34
CA GLY A 82 12.91 22.83 1.17
C GLY A 82 12.93 23.68 2.44
N SER A 83 12.52 23.12 3.60
CA SER A 83 12.54 23.85 4.87
C SER A 83 13.95 24.02 5.44
N PHE A 84 14.14 24.98 6.36
CA PHE A 84 15.41 25.17 7.06
C PHE A 84 15.93 23.89 7.72
N MET A 85 15.05 23.09 8.31
CA MET A 85 15.38 21.82 8.96
C MET A 85 15.69 20.69 7.97
N ARG A 86 15.39 20.84 6.69
CA ARG A 86 15.51 19.82 5.62
C ARG A 86 14.97 18.46 6.00
N ARG A 87 13.83 18.47 6.68
CA ARG A 87 13.11 17.27 7.12
C ARG A 87 11.75 17.19 6.44
N GLU A 88 11.26 15.96 6.29
CA GLU A 88 9.87 15.71 5.93
C GLU A 88 8.96 16.31 7.02
N GLY A 89 7.91 17.00 6.59
CA GLY A 89 6.93 17.57 7.48
C GLY A 89 5.83 16.57 7.89
N LYS A 90 4.71 17.10 8.34
CA LYS A 90 3.50 16.29 8.56
C LYS A 90 3.01 15.72 7.22
N PRO A 91 2.32 14.56 7.23
CA PRO A 91 1.70 14.01 6.03
C PRO A 91 0.81 15.04 5.33
N SER A 92 0.85 15.07 4.01
CA SER A 92 0.00 15.92 3.19
C SER A 92 -1.48 15.48 3.31
N LEU A 93 -2.42 16.37 3.00
CA LEU A 93 -3.84 16.00 2.97
C LEU A 93 -4.13 14.82 2.02
N PRO A 94 -3.58 14.75 0.79
CA PRO A 94 -3.69 13.57 -0.05
C PRO A 94 -3.16 12.30 0.62
N ALA A 95 -2.02 12.36 1.30
CA ALA A 95 -1.45 11.20 2.02
C ALA A 95 -2.38 10.70 3.13
N VAL A 96 -3.01 11.61 3.88
CA VAL A 96 -4.01 11.25 4.91
C VAL A 96 -5.25 10.63 4.27
N LEU A 97 -5.69 11.10 3.12
CA LEU A 97 -6.83 10.51 2.40
C LEU A 97 -6.47 9.13 1.85
N ALA A 98 -5.24 8.94 1.33
CA ALA A 98 -4.75 7.64 0.87
C ALA A 98 -4.68 6.63 2.02
N SER A 99 -4.20 7.01 3.21
CA SER A 99 -4.19 6.13 4.38
C SER A 99 -5.62 5.68 4.76
N ARG A 100 -6.59 6.58 4.69
CA ARG A 100 -8.00 6.25 4.94
C ARG A 100 -8.62 5.38 3.84
N LEU A 101 -8.20 5.58 2.59
CA LEU A 101 -8.62 4.75 1.46
C LEU A 101 -8.19 3.29 1.67
N ILE A 102 -7.02 3.06 2.27
CA ILE A 102 -6.51 1.72 2.59
C ILE A 102 -7.18 1.18 3.86
N ASP A 103 -7.31 1.98 4.93
CA ASP A 103 -7.87 1.56 6.22
C ASP A 103 -9.32 1.06 6.11
N ARG A 104 -10.18 1.80 5.39
CA ARG A 104 -11.62 1.55 5.38
C ARG A 104 -12.03 0.18 4.85
N PRO A 105 -11.52 -0.32 3.72
CA PRO A 105 -11.86 -1.66 3.25
C PRO A 105 -11.20 -2.78 4.05
N MET A 106 -10.05 -2.50 4.71
CA MET A 106 -9.32 -3.54 5.48
C MET A 106 -9.92 -3.76 6.87
N ARG A 107 -10.35 -2.70 7.54
CA ARG A 107 -10.81 -2.74 8.93
C ARG A 107 -11.94 -3.74 9.18
N PRO A 108 -13.01 -3.84 8.35
CA PRO A 108 -14.09 -4.80 8.58
C PRO A 108 -13.70 -6.27 8.36
N LEU A 109 -12.54 -6.54 7.75
CA LEU A 109 -12.04 -7.90 7.51
C LEU A 109 -11.24 -8.48 8.68
N PHE A 110 -10.97 -7.66 9.70
CA PHE A 110 -10.43 -8.15 10.98
C PHE A 110 -11.57 -8.51 11.93
N PRO A 111 -11.37 -9.49 12.82
CA PRO A 111 -12.33 -9.80 13.86
C PRO A 111 -12.64 -8.60 14.76
N SER A 112 -13.90 -8.40 15.10
CA SER A 112 -14.37 -7.25 15.90
C SER A 112 -13.85 -7.27 17.34
N ASP A 113 -13.42 -8.43 17.84
CA ASP A 113 -12.85 -8.66 19.18
C ASP A 113 -11.33 -8.53 19.23
N LEU A 114 -10.67 -8.29 18.09
CA LEU A 114 -9.22 -8.07 18.05
C LEU A 114 -8.86 -6.76 18.78
N ARG A 115 -7.93 -6.86 19.74
CA ARG A 115 -7.45 -5.72 20.55
C ARG A 115 -5.93 -5.52 20.45
N ASN A 116 -5.27 -6.26 19.56
CA ASN A 116 -3.86 -6.07 19.26
C ASN A 116 -3.67 -4.79 18.45
N ASP A 117 -2.65 -4.00 18.77
CA ASP A 117 -2.25 -2.87 17.92
C ASP A 117 -1.73 -3.41 16.59
N VAL A 118 -2.35 -3.01 15.50
CA VAL A 118 -1.89 -3.34 14.14
C VAL A 118 -1.51 -2.05 13.42
N VAL A 119 -0.28 -1.99 12.93
CA VAL A 119 0.24 -0.85 12.18
C VAL A 119 0.64 -1.31 10.78
N ILE A 120 0.08 -0.64 9.79
CA ILE A 120 0.45 -0.83 8.38
C ILE A 120 1.12 0.45 7.92
N ALA A 121 2.40 0.39 7.58
CA ALA A 121 3.11 1.54 7.05
C ALA A 121 3.42 1.33 5.57
N CYS A 122 2.99 2.31 4.76
CA CYS A 122 3.20 2.36 3.32
C CYS A 122 4.18 3.49 3.02
N GLU A 123 5.41 3.13 2.61
CA GLU A 123 6.46 4.09 2.25
C GLU A 123 6.63 4.13 0.73
N VAL A 124 6.30 5.26 0.14
CA VAL A 124 6.45 5.47 -1.31
C VAL A 124 7.90 5.79 -1.63
N LEU A 125 8.57 4.91 -2.38
CA LEU A 125 9.98 5.02 -2.72
C LEU A 125 10.23 5.66 -4.08
N SER A 126 9.32 5.43 -5.04
CA SER A 126 9.34 6.11 -6.34
C SER A 126 7.91 6.26 -6.86
N ILE A 127 7.69 7.25 -7.71
CA ILE A 127 6.36 7.57 -8.26
C ILE A 127 6.46 7.70 -9.77
N ASP A 128 5.62 6.92 -10.46
CA ASP A 128 5.27 7.10 -11.85
C ASP A 128 3.95 7.87 -11.91
N ARG A 129 3.88 8.91 -12.74
CA ARG A 129 2.66 9.72 -12.89
C ARG A 129 1.46 8.96 -13.40
N ASP A 130 1.72 7.89 -14.13
CA ASP A 130 0.67 7.04 -14.71
C ASP A 130 0.27 5.87 -13.82
N CYS A 131 0.94 5.68 -12.67
CA CYS A 131 0.67 4.58 -11.74
C CYS A 131 0.44 5.14 -10.34
N ALA A 132 -0.83 5.23 -9.94
CA ALA A 132 -1.24 5.79 -8.65
C ALA A 132 -0.59 5.04 -7.47
N PRO A 133 0.21 5.73 -6.63
CA PRO A 133 0.88 5.09 -5.51
C PRO A 133 -0.09 4.58 -4.44
N GLU A 134 -1.28 5.18 -4.29
CA GLU A 134 -2.31 4.78 -3.33
C GLU A 134 -2.84 3.38 -3.62
N ILE A 135 -3.08 3.07 -4.89
CA ILE A 135 -3.58 1.74 -5.31
C ILE A 135 -2.47 0.70 -5.21
N THR A 136 -1.25 1.08 -5.61
CA THR A 136 -0.07 0.22 -5.44
C THR A 136 0.14 -0.12 -3.96
N ALA A 137 -0.01 0.88 -3.07
CA ALA A 137 0.07 0.69 -1.62
C ALA A 137 -1.07 -0.18 -1.08
N MET A 138 -2.31 -0.02 -1.57
CA MET A 138 -3.45 -0.84 -1.18
C MET A 138 -3.22 -2.32 -1.52
N ILE A 139 -2.74 -2.61 -2.72
CA ILE A 139 -2.37 -3.97 -3.13
C ILE A 139 -1.28 -4.53 -2.20
N GLY A 140 -0.26 -3.71 -1.91
CA GLY A 140 0.81 -4.08 -0.99
C GLY A 140 0.34 -4.32 0.44
N ALA A 141 -0.56 -3.47 0.94
CA ALA A 141 -1.15 -3.59 2.28
C ALA A 141 -1.99 -4.87 2.40
N SER A 142 -2.81 -5.15 1.40
CA SER A 142 -3.56 -6.40 1.31
C SER A 142 -2.65 -7.62 1.35
N ALA A 143 -1.58 -7.63 0.55
CA ALA A 143 -0.61 -8.71 0.54
C ALA A 143 0.16 -8.83 1.86
N ALA A 144 0.66 -7.71 2.42
CA ALA A 144 1.40 -7.71 3.68
C ALA A 144 0.57 -8.25 4.85
N VAL A 145 -0.69 -7.82 4.97
CA VAL A 145 -1.57 -8.33 6.03
C VAL A 145 -1.92 -9.79 5.80
N SER A 146 -2.16 -10.21 4.55
CA SER A 146 -2.49 -11.61 4.23
C SER A 146 -1.37 -12.60 4.54
N ILE A 147 -0.10 -12.16 4.48
CA ILE A 147 1.06 -13.01 4.82
C ILE A 147 1.54 -12.82 6.26
N SER A 148 0.94 -11.87 7.01
CA SER A 148 1.22 -11.67 8.42
C SER A 148 0.54 -12.74 9.28
N ASP A 149 0.93 -12.83 10.55
CA ASP A 149 0.35 -13.78 11.51
C ASP A 149 -1.05 -13.36 12.00
N GLY A 150 -1.57 -12.21 11.55
CA GLY A 150 -2.84 -11.65 12.01
C GLY A 150 -4.07 -12.37 11.45
N PRO A 151 -5.18 -12.43 12.21
CA PRO A 151 -6.44 -12.97 11.72
C PRO A 151 -7.09 -11.98 10.74
N PHE A 152 -6.91 -12.20 9.45
CA PHE A 152 -7.41 -11.35 8.39
C PHE A 152 -8.22 -12.15 7.38
N ASN A 153 -9.48 -11.76 7.15
CA ASN A 153 -10.42 -12.42 6.23
C ASN A 153 -10.40 -11.80 4.82
N GLY A 154 -9.25 -11.25 4.40
CA GLY A 154 -9.03 -10.71 3.05
C GLY A 154 -8.48 -11.73 2.07
N PRO A 155 -8.04 -11.35 0.88
CA PRO A 155 -7.46 -10.06 0.51
C PRO A 155 -8.48 -9.00 0.07
N ILE A 156 -7.99 -7.74 -0.05
CA ILE A 156 -8.70 -6.64 -0.69
C ILE A 156 -8.01 -6.27 -2.01
N ALA A 157 -8.77 -5.66 -2.90
CA ALA A 157 -8.24 -5.06 -4.12
C ALA A 157 -8.84 -3.65 -4.33
N GLY A 158 -8.12 -2.81 -5.05
CA GLY A 158 -8.58 -1.49 -5.45
C GLY A 158 -8.17 -1.19 -6.87
N ILE A 159 -9.03 -0.49 -7.58
CA ILE A 159 -8.77 -0.01 -8.94
C ILE A 159 -9.20 1.44 -9.07
N VAL A 160 -8.59 2.17 -9.99
CA VAL A 160 -9.07 3.48 -10.43
C VAL A 160 -9.82 3.30 -11.74
N LEU A 161 -11.08 3.71 -11.76
CA LEU A 161 -11.90 3.71 -12.96
C LEU A 161 -12.09 5.13 -13.47
N GLY A 162 -11.82 5.34 -14.73
CA GLY A 162 -12.21 6.54 -15.49
C GLY A 162 -13.41 6.24 -16.39
N TRP A 163 -14.18 7.28 -16.68
CA TRP A 163 -15.28 7.24 -17.61
C TRP A 163 -15.05 8.25 -18.74
N ASP A 164 -15.03 7.81 -20.00
CA ASP A 164 -14.81 8.68 -21.17
C ASP A 164 -16.11 9.15 -21.86
N GLY A 165 -17.26 8.84 -21.25
CA GLY A 165 -18.58 9.12 -21.83
C GLY A 165 -19.22 7.91 -22.51
N GLU A 166 -18.45 6.91 -22.93
CA GLU A 166 -18.91 5.71 -23.61
C GLU A 166 -18.53 4.42 -22.88
N LYS A 167 -17.33 4.34 -22.30
CA LYS A 167 -16.80 3.13 -21.65
C LYS A 167 -16.00 3.44 -20.40
N TYR A 168 -15.92 2.46 -19.51
CA TYR A 168 -15.01 2.50 -18.36
C TYR A 168 -13.60 2.18 -18.80
N MET A 169 -12.63 2.96 -18.29
CA MET A 169 -11.20 2.72 -18.43
C MET A 169 -10.62 2.38 -17.06
N ILE A 170 -9.87 1.29 -16.97
CA ILE A 170 -9.11 0.94 -15.78
C ILE A 170 -7.75 1.66 -15.88
N TRP A 171 -7.25 2.18 -14.76
CA TRP A 171 -5.99 2.93 -14.71
C TRP A 171 -5.95 4.12 -15.67
N VAL A 172 -6.57 5.20 -15.23
CA VAL A 172 -6.59 6.46 -15.98
C VAL A 172 -5.22 7.11 -15.91
N THR A 173 -4.56 7.24 -17.07
CA THR A 173 -3.31 8.01 -17.17
C THR A 173 -3.59 9.52 -17.06
N TYR A 174 -2.62 10.30 -16.62
CA TYR A 174 -2.72 11.77 -16.55
C TYR A 174 -3.14 12.41 -17.90
N ARG A 175 -2.88 11.74 -19.01
CA ARG A 175 -3.30 12.18 -20.36
C ARG A 175 -4.82 12.12 -20.59
N ASN A 176 -5.52 11.29 -19.80
CA ASN A 176 -6.97 11.07 -19.95
C ASN A 176 -7.80 11.80 -18.87
N LEU A 177 -7.17 12.66 -18.07
CA LEU A 177 -7.75 13.33 -16.89
C LEU A 177 -8.78 14.43 -17.19
N SER A 178 -9.15 14.69 -18.45
CA SER A 178 -10.24 15.63 -18.79
C SER A 178 -11.64 15.08 -18.46
N LEU A 179 -11.74 13.86 -17.99
CA LEU A 179 -12.98 13.10 -17.79
C LEU A 179 -13.06 12.63 -16.33
N GLY A 180 -14.11 13.01 -15.62
CA GLY A 180 -14.31 12.88 -14.18
C GLY A 180 -13.80 11.59 -13.49
N PHE A 181 -13.25 11.75 -12.32
CA PHE A 181 -12.64 10.70 -11.51
C PHE A 181 -13.61 10.13 -10.47
N PHE A 182 -13.75 8.81 -10.39
CA PHE A 182 -14.40 8.13 -9.27
C PHE A 182 -13.53 6.95 -8.80
N PRO A 183 -12.91 7.01 -7.59
CA PRO A 183 -12.28 5.84 -7.00
C PRO A 183 -13.36 4.85 -6.52
N VAL A 184 -13.30 3.64 -7.00
CA VAL A 184 -14.16 2.53 -6.53
C VAL A 184 -13.27 1.52 -5.81
N SER A 185 -13.53 1.31 -4.52
CA SER A 185 -12.99 0.19 -3.76
C SER A 185 -14.01 -0.94 -3.73
N ILE A 186 -13.60 -2.14 -4.10
CA ILE A 186 -14.40 -3.37 -4.00
C ILE A 186 -13.85 -4.16 -2.82
N SER A 187 -14.66 -4.31 -1.79
CA SER A 187 -14.44 -5.21 -0.64
C SER A 187 -15.10 -6.55 -0.91
#